data_eea10bf7814e24ab38b34c92ec9f2119
#
_entry.id   eea10bf7814e24ab38b34c92ec9f2119
#
_cell.length_a   1.000
_cell.length_b   1.000
_cell.length_c   1.000
_cell.angle_alpha   90.00
_cell.angle_beta   90.00
_cell.angle_gamma   90.00
#
_symmetry.space_group_name_H-M   'P 1'
#
loop_
_entity.id
_entity.type
_entity.pdbx_description
1 polymer ?
#
loop_
_entity_poly.entity_id
_entity_poly.type
_entity_poly.pdbx_seq_one_letter_code
_entity_poly.pdbx_strand_id
1 'polypeptide(L)'
;MNTIVENFFPDNSFATKSIDDSVFVSNKTVHIPNAGAPSGVEINRTQKPASVNQRTDQDLTYDMDELTTNPIYIPNVDTVELSYDKRQSILWNDRMELQKQAHQNLLYRWFVAGQVIETEGEAIDAHTSSTATGKRKALTKDTILKLMTRFNQDDVPATGRYILLDAVMYAQLLKDLTEKELSAFLSSANAQKGILGNLYGFDIMQRSQVLRLTSGKALLKWSENAAANELAAGIAWQENCVSRALGEVKMFDSTDNPMYYGDIYSFLMRVGGKYRRYDKKGVYVIAEAASA
;
A
#
# COMPACT_ATOMS: atom_id res chain seq x y z
N MET A 1 5.73 39.22 -0.49
CA MET A 1 4.83 38.13 -0.07
C MET A 1 5.70 37.07 0.62
N ASN A 2 5.46 36.79 1.90
CA ASN A 2 6.12 35.66 2.55
C ASN A 2 5.36 34.41 2.15
N THR A 3 5.97 33.58 1.33
CA THR A 3 5.40 32.30 0.91
C THR A 3 5.75 31.26 1.94
N ILE A 4 4.75 30.53 2.48
CA ILE A 4 4.97 29.40 3.36
C ILE A 4 5.60 28.25 2.55
N VAL A 5 6.61 27.60 3.13
CA VAL A 5 7.17 26.37 2.59
C VAL A 5 6.38 25.20 3.21
N GLU A 6 5.58 24.54 2.38
CA GLU A 6 4.74 23.43 2.81
C GLU A 6 5.56 22.13 2.96
N ASN A 7 5.05 21.20 3.76
CA ASN A 7 5.66 19.90 3.97
C ASN A 7 5.56 19.01 2.73
N PHE A 8 6.52 18.12 2.55
CA PHE A 8 6.46 17.09 1.51
C PHE A 8 5.70 15.86 2.00
N PHE A 9 4.88 15.30 1.11
CA PHE A 9 4.11 14.09 1.40
C PHE A 9 4.40 13.01 0.34
N PRO A 10 4.31 11.71 0.71
CA PRO A 10 4.56 10.62 -0.22
C PRO A 10 3.49 10.54 -1.30
N ASP A 11 3.86 10.04 -2.48
CA ASP A 11 2.92 9.72 -3.54
C ASP A 11 2.01 8.55 -3.11
N ASN A 12 0.72 8.73 -3.27
CA ASN A 12 -0.32 7.77 -2.93
C ASN A 12 -1.06 7.24 -4.18
N SER A 13 -0.50 7.45 -5.38
CA SER A 13 -1.09 7.03 -6.67
C SER A 13 -1.33 5.51 -6.76
N PHE A 14 -0.56 4.71 -6.01
CA PHE A 14 -0.72 3.25 -5.93
C PHE A 14 -2.14 2.83 -5.54
N ALA A 15 -2.83 3.60 -4.71
CA ALA A 15 -4.18 3.27 -4.26
C ALA A 15 -5.17 3.21 -5.42
N THR A 16 -4.97 3.99 -6.48
CA THR A 16 -5.82 3.95 -7.68
C THR A 16 -5.69 2.65 -8.48
N LYS A 17 -4.65 1.84 -8.21
CA LYS A 17 -4.38 0.54 -8.85
C LYS A 17 -5.01 -0.62 -8.07
N SER A 18 -6.23 -0.44 -7.61
CA SER A 18 -7.03 -1.42 -6.87
C SER A 18 -8.51 -1.18 -7.13
N ILE A 19 -9.33 -2.20 -6.88
CA ILE A 19 -10.78 -2.07 -7.01
C ILE A 19 -11.31 -1.15 -5.91
N ASP A 20 -12.20 -0.25 -6.29
CA ASP A 20 -12.87 0.67 -5.38
C ASP A 20 -14.21 0.10 -4.91
N ASP A 21 -14.25 -0.32 -3.66
CA ASP A 21 -15.43 -0.87 -3.02
C ASP A 21 -16.15 0.17 -2.14
N SER A 22 -15.82 1.46 -2.24
CA SER A 22 -16.39 2.53 -1.40
C SER A 22 -17.92 2.62 -1.49
N VAL A 23 -18.49 2.24 -2.64
CA VAL A 23 -19.94 2.24 -2.88
C VAL A 23 -20.65 1.08 -2.14
N PHE A 24 -19.95 0.00 -1.84
CA PHE A 24 -20.51 -1.22 -1.25
C PHE A 24 -20.40 -1.27 0.27
N VAL A 25 -20.02 -0.17 0.91
CA VAL A 25 -19.91 -0.09 2.37
C VAL A 25 -21.29 -0.10 3.00
N SER A 26 -21.59 -1.13 3.76
CA SER A 26 -22.81 -1.25 4.57
C SER A 26 -22.42 -1.33 6.04
N ASN A 27 -22.91 -0.41 6.85
CA ASN A 27 -22.69 -0.42 8.31
C ASN A 27 -21.22 -0.57 8.73
N LYS A 28 -20.28 0.10 8.02
CA LYS A 28 -18.80 0.03 8.17
C LYS A 28 -18.15 -1.25 7.64
N THR A 29 -18.89 -2.23 7.14
CA THR A 29 -18.36 -3.49 6.62
C THR A 29 -18.56 -3.57 5.12
N VAL A 30 -17.55 -4.09 4.41
CA VAL A 30 -17.62 -4.44 2.99
C VAL A 30 -17.62 -5.95 2.85
N HIS A 31 -18.54 -6.46 2.04
CA HIS A 31 -18.67 -7.88 1.72
C HIS A 31 -18.15 -8.18 0.32
N ILE A 32 -17.25 -9.13 0.19
CA ILE A 32 -16.65 -9.58 -1.07
C ILE A 32 -16.99 -11.06 -1.28
N PRO A 33 -18.07 -11.38 -1.99
CA PRO A 33 -18.40 -12.78 -2.27
C PRO A 33 -17.34 -13.41 -3.19
N ASN A 34 -16.79 -14.53 -2.76
CA ASN A 34 -15.84 -15.32 -3.54
C ASN A 34 -16.51 -16.61 -4.03
N ALA A 35 -16.39 -16.87 -5.33
CA ALA A 35 -16.87 -18.09 -5.95
C ALA A 35 -16.15 -19.31 -5.37
N GLY A 36 -16.90 -20.34 -5.04
CA GLY A 36 -16.36 -21.63 -4.63
C GLY A 36 -15.69 -22.37 -5.79
N ALA A 37 -15.18 -23.57 -5.50
CA ALA A 37 -14.51 -24.38 -6.49
C ALA A 37 -15.44 -24.68 -7.71
N PRO A 38 -14.88 -24.69 -8.95
CA PRO A 38 -15.64 -25.07 -10.13
C PRO A 38 -16.05 -26.53 -10.06
N SER A 39 -17.14 -26.91 -10.76
CA SER A 39 -17.51 -28.29 -10.96
C SER A 39 -16.43 -29.00 -11.80
N GLY A 40 -16.07 -30.23 -11.45
CA GLY A 40 -15.10 -31.00 -12.21
C GLY A 40 -15.54 -31.24 -13.65
N VAL A 41 -14.57 -31.30 -14.55
CA VAL A 41 -14.74 -31.66 -15.97
C VAL A 41 -14.27 -33.09 -16.17
N GLU A 42 -15.06 -33.93 -16.80
CA GLU A 42 -14.72 -35.30 -17.17
C GLU A 42 -14.80 -35.46 -18.70
N ILE A 43 -13.74 -35.96 -19.28
CA ILE A 43 -13.65 -36.21 -20.74
C ILE A 43 -14.27 -37.59 -21.02
N ASN A 44 -15.16 -37.66 -22.02
CA ASN A 44 -15.81 -38.90 -22.48
C ASN A 44 -16.52 -39.65 -21.31
N ARG A 45 -17.33 -38.93 -20.54
CA ARG A 45 -18.06 -39.49 -19.42
C ARG A 45 -18.83 -40.76 -19.75
N THR A 46 -18.52 -41.85 -19.11
CA THR A 46 -19.17 -43.15 -19.26
C THR A 46 -20.29 -43.38 -18.26
N GLN A 47 -20.17 -42.80 -17.04
CA GLN A 47 -21.16 -42.97 -16.00
C GLN A 47 -22.26 -41.90 -16.08
N LYS A 48 -23.52 -42.33 -16.17
CA LYS A 48 -24.72 -41.48 -16.18
C LYS A 48 -25.77 -42.05 -15.20
N PRO A 49 -26.45 -41.17 -14.40
CA PRO A 49 -26.35 -39.71 -14.38
C PRO A 49 -25.04 -39.23 -13.76
N ALA A 50 -24.61 -38.05 -14.16
CA ALA A 50 -23.46 -37.38 -13.53
C ALA A 50 -23.77 -36.99 -12.08
N SER A 51 -22.75 -36.95 -11.21
CA SER A 51 -22.90 -36.41 -9.86
C SER A 51 -23.23 -34.92 -9.90
N VAL A 52 -24.23 -34.52 -9.12
CA VAL A 52 -24.63 -33.11 -8.97
C VAL A 52 -24.01 -32.59 -7.68
N ASN A 53 -23.15 -31.57 -7.80
CA ASN A 53 -22.52 -30.92 -6.65
C ASN A 53 -23.04 -29.49 -6.56
N GLN A 54 -23.36 -29.04 -5.34
CA GLN A 54 -23.68 -27.63 -5.07
C GLN A 54 -22.38 -26.87 -4.86
N ARG A 55 -22.25 -25.73 -5.55
CA ARG A 55 -21.11 -24.80 -5.30
C ARG A 55 -21.33 -24.09 -3.95
N THR A 56 -20.30 -24.08 -3.11
CA THR A 56 -20.30 -23.35 -1.85
C THR A 56 -19.44 -22.10 -2.03
N ASP A 57 -20.07 -20.93 -2.04
CA ASP A 57 -19.38 -19.64 -2.12
C ASP A 57 -18.96 -19.19 -0.72
N GLN A 58 -17.88 -18.41 -0.66
CA GLN A 58 -17.34 -17.88 0.58
C GLN A 58 -17.41 -16.36 0.57
N ASP A 59 -17.72 -15.75 1.71
CA ASP A 59 -17.74 -14.30 1.86
C ASP A 59 -16.49 -13.84 2.61
N LEU A 60 -15.77 -12.90 2.00
CA LEU A 60 -14.64 -12.24 2.59
C LEU A 60 -15.04 -10.84 3.00
N THR A 61 -15.00 -10.58 4.30
CA THR A 61 -15.42 -9.28 4.84
C THR A 61 -14.24 -8.49 5.36
N TYR A 62 -14.37 -7.16 5.38
CA TYR A 62 -13.48 -6.26 6.09
C TYR A 62 -14.21 -5.03 6.60
N ASP A 63 -13.76 -4.51 7.73
CA ASP A 63 -14.31 -3.32 8.35
C ASP A 63 -13.47 -2.10 8.00
N MET A 64 -14.10 -0.93 7.98
CA MET A 64 -13.42 0.35 7.80
C MET A 64 -12.92 0.88 9.15
N ASP A 65 -11.65 1.26 9.18
CA ASP A 65 -11.06 2.00 10.31
C ASP A 65 -11.42 3.48 10.20
N GLU A 66 -11.55 4.12 11.34
CA GLU A 66 -11.77 5.55 11.45
C GLU A 66 -10.47 6.23 11.90
N LEU A 67 -9.98 7.13 11.08
CA LEU A 67 -8.79 7.93 11.35
C LEU A 67 -9.22 9.36 11.67
N THR A 68 -8.73 9.89 12.77
CA THR A 68 -9.02 11.26 13.20
C THR A 68 -7.73 12.02 13.48
N THR A 69 -7.69 13.30 13.14
CA THR A 69 -6.60 14.18 13.56
C THR A 69 -6.87 14.70 14.98
N ASN A 70 -5.81 15.01 15.71
CA ASN A 70 -5.98 15.78 16.93
C ASN A 70 -6.51 17.17 16.60
N PRO A 71 -7.42 17.74 17.42
CA PRO A 71 -7.90 19.09 17.21
C PRO A 71 -6.74 20.09 17.24
N ILE A 72 -6.64 20.93 16.22
CA ILE A 72 -5.66 22.00 16.14
C ILE A 72 -6.32 23.35 16.45
N TYR A 73 -5.67 24.13 17.26
CA TYR A 73 -6.11 25.45 17.69
C TYR A 73 -5.36 26.54 16.92
N ILE A 74 -6.09 27.51 16.41
CA ILE A 74 -5.56 28.70 15.73
C ILE A 74 -6.03 29.93 16.52
N PRO A 75 -5.11 30.64 17.21
CA PRO A 75 -5.47 31.86 17.96
C PRO A 75 -5.99 32.96 17.03
N ASN A 76 -6.96 33.74 17.48
CA ASN A 76 -7.52 34.84 16.70
C ASN A 76 -6.47 35.92 16.37
N VAL A 77 -5.51 36.14 17.27
CA VAL A 77 -4.38 37.07 17.05
C VAL A 77 -3.56 36.69 15.80
N ASP A 78 -3.29 35.39 15.59
CA ASP A 78 -2.53 34.91 14.45
C ASP A 78 -3.24 35.15 13.11
N THR A 79 -4.56 35.18 13.09
CA THR A 79 -5.34 35.42 11.87
C THR A 79 -5.32 36.90 11.44
N VAL A 80 -5.09 37.81 12.38
CA VAL A 80 -5.10 39.26 12.13
C VAL A 80 -3.70 39.80 11.86
N GLU A 81 -2.66 39.29 12.52
CA GLU A 81 -1.32 39.87 12.50
C GLU A 81 -0.36 39.23 11.47
N LEU A 82 -0.65 38.04 10.99
CA LEU A 82 0.24 37.33 10.06
C LEU A 82 -0.03 37.73 8.60
N SER A 83 1.04 37.95 7.84
CA SER A 83 1.01 38.32 6.42
C SER A 83 0.67 37.16 5.47
N TYR A 84 0.36 35.96 6.01
CA TYR A 84 0.04 34.75 5.24
C TYR A 84 -1.16 34.01 5.86
N ASP A 85 -1.84 33.24 5.05
CA ASP A 85 -2.97 32.43 5.51
C ASP A 85 -2.48 31.17 6.24
N LYS A 86 -2.12 31.33 7.52
CA LYS A 86 -1.72 30.27 8.42
C LYS A 86 -2.79 29.17 8.55
N ARG A 87 -4.06 29.57 8.55
CA ARG A 87 -5.19 28.67 8.63
C ARG A 87 -5.19 27.70 7.43
N GLN A 88 -5.05 28.24 6.21
CA GLN A 88 -5.07 27.40 5.00
C GLN A 88 -3.91 26.40 4.99
N SER A 89 -2.71 26.82 5.38
CA SER A 89 -1.54 25.94 5.49
C SER A 89 -1.74 24.82 6.49
N ILE A 90 -2.23 25.14 7.69
CA ILE A 90 -2.51 24.16 8.73
C ILE A 90 -3.53 23.13 8.26
N LEU A 91 -4.66 23.57 7.71
CA LEU A 91 -5.72 22.69 7.20
C LEU A 91 -5.21 21.78 6.07
N TRP A 92 -4.37 22.33 5.19
CA TRP A 92 -3.77 21.54 4.11
C TRP A 92 -2.82 20.46 4.65
N ASN A 93 -1.91 20.81 5.56
CA ASN A 93 -0.95 19.87 6.15
C ASN A 93 -1.64 18.74 6.92
N ASP A 94 -2.63 19.05 7.75
CA ASP A 94 -3.38 18.04 8.53
C ASP A 94 -4.16 17.08 7.60
N ARG A 95 -4.76 17.63 6.56
CA ARG A 95 -5.46 16.82 5.55
C ARG A 95 -4.51 15.88 4.82
N MET A 96 -3.32 16.36 4.45
CA MET A 96 -2.31 15.55 3.76
C MET A 96 -1.71 14.47 4.67
N GLU A 97 -1.46 14.79 5.96
CA GLU A 97 -1.00 13.78 6.91
C GLU A 97 -2.06 12.71 7.16
N LEU A 98 -3.34 13.08 7.27
CA LEU A 98 -4.43 12.13 7.38
C LEU A 98 -4.50 11.20 6.15
N GLN A 99 -4.36 11.74 4.95
CA GLN A 99 -4.30 10.94 3.72
C GLN A 99 -3.09 10.01 3.69
N LYS A 100 -1.91 10.48 4.12
CA LYS A 100 -0.70 9.65 4.22
C LYS A 100 -0.93 8.45 5.13
N GLN A 101 -1.53 8.67 6.32
CA GLN A 101 -1.84 7.60 7.28
C GLN A 101 -2.92 6.65 6.76
N ALA A 102 -3.94 7.17 6.07
CA ALA A 102 -4.97 6.35 5.44
C ALA A 102 -4.39 5.38 4.40
N HIS A 103 -3.53 5.88 3.53
CA HIS A 103 -2.86 5.04 2.52
C HIS A 103 -1.84 4.09 3.14
N GLN A 104 -1.18 4.46 4.24
CA GLN A 104 -0.32 3.55 4.99
C GLN A 104 -1.13 2.40 5.61
N ASN A 105 -2.30 2.70 6.19
CA ASN A 105 -3.21 1.70 6.70
C ASN A 105 -3.69 0.75 5.58
N LEU A 106 -3.96 1.27 4.39
CA LEU A 106 -4.35 0.46 3.24
C LEU A 106 -3.27 -0.57 2.88
N LEU A 107 -1.98 -0.19 2.88
CA LEU A 107 -0.87 -1.13 2.66
C LEU A 107 -0.82 -2.22 3.73
N TYR A 108 -1.05 -1.88 5.00
CA TYR A 108 -1.12 -2.88 6.08
C TYR A 108 -2.27 -3.87 5.88
N ARG A 109 -3.41 -3.40 5.37
CA ARG A 109 -4.59 -4.23 5.09
C ARG A 109 -4.40 -5.15 3.89
N TRP A 110 -3.56 -4.77 2.93
CA TRP A 110 -3.18 -5.61 1.78
C TRP A 110 -2.12 -6.65 2.11
N PHE A 111 -1.43 -6.50 3.23
CA PHE A 111 -0.42 -7.47 3.66
C PHE A 111 -1.03 -8.88 3.84
N VAL A 112 -0.40 -9.87 3.23
CA VAL A 112 -0.79 -11.28 3.31
C VAL A 112 0.32 -12.08 3.98
N ALA A 113 0.08 -12.50 5.23
CA ALA A 113 1.02 -13.35 5.92
C ALA A 113 1.22 -14.70 5.18
N GLY A 114 2.48 -15.10 5.02
CA GLY A 114 2.84 -16.34 4.32
C GLY A 114 3.03 -16.21 2.80
N GLN A 115 2.66 -15.09 2.18
CA GLN A 115 2.94 -14.79 0.77
C GLN A 115 4.17 -13.85 0.67
N VAL A 116 5.33 -14.35 1.10
CA VAL A 116 6.57 -13.57 1.17
C VAL A 116 7.63 -14.19 0.25
N ILE A 117 8.24 -13.35 -0.59
CA ILE A 117 9.40 -13.68 -1.41
C ILE A 117 10.59 -12.91 -0.85
N GLU A 118 11.68 -13.59 -0.56
CA GLU A 118 12.89 -12.99 -0.01
C GLU A 118 13.84 -12.53 -1.11
N THR A 119 14.54 -11.44 -0.82
CA THR A 119 15.65 -10.96 -1.66
C THR A 119 16.87 -11.84 -1.51
N GLU A 120 17.70 -11.93 -2.56
CA GLU A 120 18.86 -12.83 -2.59
C GLU A 120 20.16 -12.13 -3.08
N GLY A 121 20.12 -10.81 -3.25
CA GLY A 121 21.29 -10.05 -3.73
C GLY A 121 22.44 -9.96 -2.73
N GLU A 122 23.39 -9.09 -3.03
CA GLU A 122 24.55 -8.83 -2.17
C GLU A 122 24.14 -8.22 -0.83
N ALA A 123 25.01 -8.37 0.16
CA ALA A 123 24.79 -7.85 1.50
C ALA A 123 24.91 -6.32 1.53
N ILE A 124 23.87 -5.65 2.00
CA ILE A 124 23.79 -4.20 2.19
C ILE A 124 23.48 -3.86 3.64
N ASP A 125 23.69 -2.62 4.04
CA ASP A 125 23.32 -2.16 5.37
C ASP A 125 21.80 -2.04 5.51
N ALA A 126 21.28 -2.35 6.71
CA ALA A 126 19.88 -2.14 7.04
C ALA A 126 19.52 -0.64 6.92
N HIS A 127 18.34 -0.33 6.38
CA HIS A 127 17.96 1.07 6.06
C HIS A 127 16.56 1.45 6.53
N THR A 128 15.84 0.55 7.19
CA THR A 128 14.45 0.78 7.63
C THR A 128 14.31 1.88 8.68
N SER A 129 15.33 2.03 9.53
CA SER A 129 15.40 3.06 10.57
C SER A 129 16.84 3.36 10.96
N SER A 130 17.06 4.46 11.67
CA SER A 130 18.38 4.82 12.19
C SER A 130 18.93 3.85 13.26
N THR A 131 18.03 3.03 13.84
CA THR A 131 18.39 2.02 14.85
C THR A 131 18.51 0.61 14.27
N ALA A 132 18.17 0.43 13.00
CA ALA A 132 18.34 -0.85 12.31
C ALA A 132 19.82 -1.17 12.13
N THR A 133 20.22 -2.41 12.45
CA THR A 133 21.59 -2.88 12.42
C THR A 133 21.72 -4.20 11.65
N GLY A 134 22.95 -4.52 11.28
CA GLY A 134 23.28 -5.74 10.52
C GLY A 134 23.07 -5.58 9.03
N LYS A 135 23.30 -6.69 8.32
CA LYS A 135 23.21 -6.72 6.86
C LYS A 135 21.91 -7.34 6.38
N ARG A 136 21.47 -6.89 5.21
CA ARG A 136 20.28 -7.40 4.50
C ARG A 136 20.70 -7.77 3.08
N LYS A 137 19.97 -8.67 2.44
CA LYS A 137 20.20 -8.99 1.04
C LYS A 137 19.48 -7.99 0.15
N ALA A 138 20.18 -7.42 -0.83
CA ALA A 138 19.64 -6.43 -1.75
C ALA A 138 18.55 -7.01 -2.65
N LEU A 139 17.64 -6.15 -3.11
CA LEU A 139 16.70 -6.48 -4.16
C LEU A 139 17.40 -6.58 -5.51
N THR A 140 17.14 -7.65 -6.24
CA THR A 140 17.67 -7.90 -7.58
C THR A 140 16.55 -8.15 -8.59
N LYS A 141 16.86 -8.03 -9.88
CA LYS A 141 15.95 -8.40 -10.97
C LYS A 141 15.52 -9.86 -10.91
N ASP A 142 16.39 -10.75 -10.40
CA ASP A 142 16.06 -12.18 -10.24
C ASP A 142 14.95 -12.40 -9.21
N THR A 143 14.87 -11.56 -8.17
CA THR A 143 13.76 -11.57 -7.23
C THR A 143 12.44 -11.22 -7.92
N ILE A 144 12.45 -10.23 -8.83
CA ILE A 144 11.28 -9.86 -9.64
C ILE A 144 10.91 -10.99 -10.61
N LEU A 145 11.90 -11.68 -11.20
CA LEU A 145 11.67 -12.83 -12.06
C LEU A 145 11.01 -13.99 -11.29
N LYS A 146 11.45 -14.26 -10.07
CA LYS A 146 10.79 -15.25 -9.19
C LYS A 146 9.35 -14.86 -8.86
N LEU A 147 9.12 -13.58 -8.60
CA LEU A 147 7.79 -13.04 -8.38
C LEU A 147 6.89 -13.27 -9.61
N MET A 148 7.36 -12.93 -10.82
CA MET A 148 6.65 -13.17 -12.06
C MET A 148 6.30 -14.66 -12.22
N THR A 149 7.26 -15.54 -11.97
CA THR A 149 7.05 -16.99 -12.04
C THR A 149 5.95 -17.44 -11.10
N ARG A 150 5.95 -16.91 -9.88
CA ARG A 150 4.91 -17.22 -8.86
C ARG A 150 3.53 -16.77 -9.29
N PHE A 151 3.42 -15.54 -9.82
CA PHE A 151 2.15 -15.02 -10.36
C PHE A 151 1.63 -15.88 -11.50
N ASN A 152 2.52 -16.34 -12.39
CA ASN A 152 2.15 -17.20 -13.53
C ASN A 152 1.74 -18.60 -13.08
N GLN A 153 2.40 -19.17 -12.06
CA GLN A 153 2.00 -20.47 -11.47
C GLN A 153 0.64 -20.42 -10.78
N ASP A 154 0.26 -19.25 -10.27
CA ASP A 154 -1.03 -19.03 -9.62
C ASP A 154 -2.14 -18.61 -10.63
N ASP A 155 -1.86 -18.64 -11.93
CA ASP A 155 -2.78 -18.24 -13.01
C ASP A 155 -3.31 -16.80 -12.87
N VAL A 156 -2.51 -15.91 -12.25
CA VAL A 156 -2.88 -14.50 -12.09
C VAL A 156 -2.75 -13.78 -13.44
N PRO A 157 -3.74 -12.98 -13.88
CA PRO A 157 -3.68 -12.25 -15.14
C PRO A 157 -2.37 -11.44 -15.29
N ALA A 158 -1.82 -11.42 -16.51
CA ALA A 158 -0.58 -10.69 -16.81
C ALA A 158 -0.76 -9.16 -16.84
N THR A 159 -1.99 -8.70 -17.00
CA THR A 159 -2.34 -7.27 -17.03
C THR A 159 -2.62 -6.70 -15.64
N GLY A 160 -2.28 -5.44 -15.43
CA GLY A 160 -2.56 -4.76 -14.16
C GLY A 160 -1.76 -5.31 -12.97
N ARG A 161 -0.52 -5.71 -13.19
CA ARG A 161 0.42 -6.14 -12.14
C ARG A 161 1.27 -4.96 -11.71
N TYR A 162 1.33 -4.69 -10.44
CA TYR A 162 2.05 -3.56 -9.86
C TYR A 162 3.00 -4.03 -8.76
N ILE A 163 4.11 -3.31 -8.61
CA ILE A 163 5.05 -3.45 -7.50
C ILE A 163 5.27 -2.08 -6.88
N LEU A 164 5.15 -1.97 -5.56
CA LEU A 164 5.50 -0.78 -4.79
C LEU A 164 6.73 -1.06 -3.95
N LEU A 165 7.79 -0.31 -4.19
CA LEU A 165 9.06 -0.43 -3.49
C LEU A 165 9.34 0.83 -2.65
N ASP A 166 10.17 0.70 -1.61
CA ASP A 166 10.76 1.87 -0.98
C ASP A 166 11.89 2.47 -1.84
N ALA A 167 12.39 3.64 -1.45
CA ALA A 167 13.39 4.36 -2.22
C ALA A 167 14.73 3.60 -2.33
N VAL A 168 15.11 2.87 -1.30
CA VAL A 168 16.38 2.13 -1.26
C VAL A 168 16.27 0.85 -2.09
N MET A 169 15.20 0.08 -1.93
CA MET A 169 14.96 -1.12 -2.74
C MET A 169 14.84 -0.76 -4.23
N TYR A 170 14.21 0.38 -4.56
CA TYR A 170 14.15 0.86 -5.94
C TYR A 170 15.55 1.20 -6.49
N ALA A 171 16.38 1.88 -5.71
CA ALA A 171 17.77 2.20 -6.10
C ALA A 171 18.63 0.93 -6.29
N GLN A 172 18.42 -0.10 -5.45
CA GLN A 172 19.07 -1.41 -5.58
C GLN A 172 18.70 -2.07 -6.91
N LEU A 173 17.41 -2.06 -7.27
CA LEU A 173 16.94 -2.61 -8.53
C LEU A 173 17.57 -1.89 -9.73
N LEU A 174 17.60 -0.55 -9.73
CA LEU A 174 18.23 0.21 -10.80
C LEU A 174 19.71 -0.10 -10.96
N LYS A 175 20.41 -0.32 -9.85
CA LYS A 175 21.84 -0.68 -9.86
C LYS A 175 22.11 -2.08 -10.43
N ASP A 176 21.16 -3.02 -10.26
CA ASP A 176 21.26 -4.39 -10.74
C ASP A 176 20.92 -4.55 -12.24
N LEU A 177 20.21 -3.58 -12.83
CA LEU A 177 19.89 -3.58 -14.25
C LEU A 177 21.12 -3.22 -15.11
N THR A 178 21.32 -3.94 -16.21
CA THR A 178 22.30 -3.56 -17.23
C THR A 178 21.86 -2.28 -17.96
N GLU A 179 22.78 -1.58 -18.63
CA GLU A 179 22.48 -0.33 -19.35
C GLU A 179 21.34 -0.47 -20.36
N LYS A 180 21.27 -1.60 -21.07
CA LYS A 180 20.18 -1.88 -22.03
C LYS A 180 18.84 -2.11 -21.34
N GLU A 181 18.83 -2.88 -20.26
CA GLU A 181 17.64 -3.15 -19.45
C GLU A 181 17.16 -1.86 -18.79
N LEU A 182 18.06 -1.05 -18.25
CA LEU A 182 17.73 0.24 -17.64
C LEU A 182 17.10 1.20 -18.65
N SER A 183 17.65 1.31 -19.86
CA SER A 183 17.09 2.14 -20.93
C SER A 183 15.67 1.67 -21.31
N ALA A 184 15.46 0.37 -21.46
CA ALA A 184 14.14 -0.19 -21.75
C ALA A 184 13.16 0.03 -20.61
N PHE A 185 13.61 -0.13 -19.37
CA PHE A 185 12.82 0.10 -18.17
C PHE A 185 12.35 1.56 -18.06
N LEU A 186 13.25 2.52 -18.19
CA LEU A 186 12.94 3.95 -18.10
C LEU A 186 12.08 4.44 -19.27
N SER A 187 12.19 3.84 -20.45
CA SER A 187 11.35 4.20 -21.60
C SER A 187 9.86 3.85 -21.40
N SER A 188 9.55 2.93 -20.49
CA SER A 188 8.18 2.54 -20.14
C SER A 188 7.57 3.39 -19.00
N ALA A 189 8.31 4.36 -18.47
CA ALA A 189 7.86 5.21 -17.37
C ALA A 189 6.64 6.07 -17.75
N ASN A 190 5.74 6.24 -16.80
CA ASN A 190 4.58 7.13 -16.93
C ASN A 190 4.38 7.92 -15.63
N ALA A 191 4.95 9.12 -15.59
CA ALA A 191 4.92 9.98 -14.41
C ALA A 191 3.49 10.36 -13.96
N GLN A 192 2.54 10.51 -14.89
CA GLN A 192 1.14 10.84 -14.56
C GLN A 192 0.45 9.72 -13.79
N LYS A 193 0.87 8.47 -14.03
CA LYS A 193 0.34 7.27 -13.36
C LYS A 193 1.18 6.85 -12.15
N GLY A 194 2.26 7.57 -11.82
CA GLY A 194 3.22 7.20 -10.77
C GLY A 194 4.05 5.97 -11.12
N ILE A 195 4.11 5.55 -12.40
CA ILE A 195 4.86 4.39 -12.86
C ILE A 195 6.25 4.84 -13.26
N LEU A 196 7.27 4.28 -12.63
CA LEU A 196 8.68 4.60 -12.86
C LEU A 196 9.29 3.75 -13.97
N GLY A 197 8.71 2.61 -14.28
CA GLY A 197 9.11 1.71 -15.34
C GLY A 197 8.34 0.40 -15.30
N ASN A 198 8.53 -0.43 -16.32
CA ASN A 198 7.97 -1.79 -16.40
C ASN A 198 9.09 -2.82 -16.46
N LEU A 199 9.04 -3.84 -15.62
CA LEU A 199 9.98 -4.95 -15.61
C LEU A 199 9.22 -6.27 -15.48
N TYR A 200 9.46 -7.21 -16.39
CA TYR A 200 8.82 -8.54 -16.43
C TYR A 200 7.28 -8.49 -16.33
N GLY A 201 6.66 -7.45 -16.91
CA GLY A 201 5.21 -7.27 -16.90
C GLY A 201 4.64 -6.66 -15.61
N PHE A 202 5.49 -6.17 -14.71
CA PHE A 202 5.09 -5.39 -13.55
C PHE A 202 5.37 -3.91 -13.77
N ASP A 203 4.40 -3.08 -13.47
CA ASP A 203 4.57 -1.63 -13.37
C ASP A 203 5.14 -1.31 -11.98
N ILE A 204 6.33 -0.71 -11.96
CA ILE A 204 7.06 -0.41 -10.71
C ILE A 204 6.77 1.01 -10.27
N MET A 205 6.39 1.14 -9.02
CA MET A 205 6.09 2.38 -8.32
C MET A 205 6.99 2.52 -7.10
N GLN A 206 7.16 3.74 -6.61
CA GLN A 206 7.98 4.02 -5.43
C GLN A 206 7.19 4.83 -4.41
N ARG A 207 7.45 4.56 -3.12
CA ARG A 207 6.96 5.36 -2.01
C ARG A 207 7.99 5.39 -0.89
N SER A 208 8.10 6.49 -0.16
CA SER A 208 9.10 6.65 0.92
C SER A 208 8.94 5.61 2.04
N GLN A 209 7.72 5.19 2.34
CA GLN A 209 7.41 4.20 3.37
C GLN A 209 6.40 3.19 2.79
N VAL A 210 6.79 1.91 2.69
CA VAL A 210 5.92 0.84 2.20
C VAL A 210 5.56 -0.09 3.35
N LEU A 211 6.26 -1.19 3.52
CA LEU A 211 6.04 -2.13 4.61
C LEU A 211 7.33 -2.32 5.41
N ARG A 212 7.15 -2.65 6.66
CA ARG A 212 8.23 -2.99 7.58
C ARG A 212 7.86 -4.29 8.30
N LEU A 213 8.78 -5.22 8.35
CA LEU A 213 8.56 -6.54 8.91
C LEU A 213 9.52 -6.82 10.06
N THR A 214 9.09 -7.64 10.98
CA THR A 214 10.00 -8.24 11.96
C THR A 214 10.89 -9.29 11.28
N SER A 215 11.95 -9.73 11.95
CA SER A 215 12.79 -10.86 11.49
C SER A 215 12.00 -12.16 11.25
N GLY A 216 10.87 -12.33 11.92
CA GLY A 216 9.91 -13.42 11.72
C GLY A 216 8.89 -13.17 10.60
N LYS A 217 9.05 -12.11 9.80
CA LYS A 217 8.18 -11.73 8.68
C LYS A 217 6.74 -11.37 9.09
N ALA A 218 6.54 -11.00 10.34
CA ALA A 218 5.29 -10.40 10.78
C ALA A 218 5.29 -8.90 10.48
N LEU A 219 4.13 -8.37 10.13
CA LEU A 219 3.95 -6.95 9.84
C LEU A 219 4.28 -6.11 11.09
N LEU A 220 5.11 -5.07 10.89
CA LEU A 220 5.44 -4.07 11.90
C LEU A 220 4.94 -2.71 11.38
N LYS A 221 4.08 -2.06 12.15
CA LYS A 221 3.54 -0.76 11.76
C LYS A 221 4.57 0.36 11.96
N TRP A 222 4.53 1.39 11.12
CA TRP A 222 5.44 2.54 11.23
C TRP A 222 5.24 3.35 12.54
N SER A 223 4.08 3.21 13.20
CA SER A 223 3.82 3.78 14.53
C SER A 223 4.45 3.00 15.68
N GLU A 224 4.92 1.77 15.45
CA GLU A 224 5.57 0.95 16.45
C GLU A 224 7.06 1.29 16.54
N ASN A 225 7.66 1.02 17.70
CA ASN A 225 9.09 1.26 17.89
C ASN A 225 9.92 0.44 16.90
N ALA A 226 10.94 1.07 16.34
CA ALA A 226 11.86 0.42 15.43
C ALA A 226 12.69 -0.65 16.16
N ALA A 227 12.82 -1.82 15.57
CA ALA A 227 13.66 -2.90 16.06
C ALA A 227 14.96 -2.99 15.27
N ALA A 228 16.06 -3.35 15.93
CA ALA A 228 17.37 -3.43 15.27
C ALA A 228 17.42 -4.43 14.11
N ASN A 229 16.64 -5.49 14.17
CA ASN A 229 16.60 -6.59 13.20
C ASN A 229 15.39 -6.57 12.26
N GLU A 230 14.73 -5.43 12.12
CA GLU A 230 13.62 -5.28 11.19
C GLU A 230 14.05 -5.36 9.73
N LEU A 231 13.10 -5.66 8.85
CA LEU A 231 13.30 -5.87 7.42
C LEU A 231 12.44 -4.89 6.63
N ALA A 232 13.01 -4.26 5.61
CA ALA A 232 12.23 -3.52 4.64
C ALA A 232 11.45 -4.49 3.75
N ALA A 233 10.28 -4.07 3.31
CA ALA A 233 9.50 -4.85 2.38
C ALA A 233 8.71 -4.01 1.39
N GLY A 234 8.73 -4.42 0.12
CA GLY A 234 7.83 -3.98 -0.91
C GLY A 234 6.60 -4.87 -0.99
N ILE A 235 5.61 -4.45 -1.76
CA ILE A 235 4.40 -5.23 -2.03
C ILE A 235 4.14 -5.29 -3.53
N ALA A 236 3.73 -6.46 -4.00
CA ALA A 236 3.33 -6.69 -5.39
C ALA A 236 1.90 -7.21 -5.42
N TRP A 237 1.10 -6.70 -6.34
CA TRP A 237 -0.30 -7.10 -6.48
C TRP A 237 -0.78 -7.00 -7.93
N GLN A 238 -1.90 -7.68 -8.19
CA GLN A 238 -2.69 -7.49 -9.39
C GLN A 238 -3.95 -6.70 -9.03
N GLU A 239 -4.33 -5.74 -9.84
CA GLU A 239 -5.38 -4.74 -9.55
C GLU A 239 -6.72 -5.33 -9.07
N ASN A 240 -7.14 -6.48 -9.62
CA ASN A 240 -8.38 -7.14 -9.23
C ASN A 240 -8.26 -7.98 -7.96
N CYS A 241 -7.04 -8.18 -7.45
CA CYS A 241 -6.78 -9.00 -6.27
C CYS A 241 -6.78 -8.21 -4.96
N VAL A 242 -6.84 -6.89 -5.04
CA VAL A 242 -6.91 -6.00 -3.87
C VAL A 242 -8.06 -5.01 -4.01
N SER A 243 -8.61 -4.61 -2.87
CA SER A 243 -9.65 -3.59 -2.82
C SER A 243 -9.28 -2.47 -1.87
N ARG A 244 -9.89 -1.32 -2.11
CA ARG A 244 -9.91 -0.19 -1.21
C ARG A 244 -11.33 0.29 -0.99
N ALA A 245 -11.58 0.85 0.18
CA ALA A 245 -12.74 1.65 0.46
C ALA A 245 -12.27 2.91 1.19
N LEU A 246 -12.40 4.06 0.56
CA LEU A 246 -11.98 5.34 1.11
C LEU A 246 -13.22 6.19 1.32
N GLY A 247 -13.46 6.56 2.57
CA GLY A 247 -14.53 7.48 2.92
C GLY A 247 -14.14 8.92 2.61
N GLU A 248 -15.13 9.78 2.57
CA GLU A 248 -14.94 11.22 2.44
C GLU A 248 -14.21 11.79 3.67
N VAL A 249 -13.31 12.74 3.43
CA VAL A 249 -12.68 13.49 4.52
C VAL A 249 -13.68 14.51 5.05
N LYS A 250 -14.07 14.35 6.32
CA LYS A 250 -14.94 15.30 7.01
C LYS A 250 -14.10 16.24 7.85
N MET A 251 -14.36 17.53 7.76
CA MET A 251 -13.80 18.55 8.62
C MET A 251 -14.83 18.93 9.68
N PHE A 252 -14.37 19.06 10.92
CA PHE A 252 -15.12 19.59 12.03
C PHE A 252 -14.45 20.90 12.43
N ASP A 253 -15.25 21.94 12.64
CA ASP A 253 -14.77 23.25 13.01
C ASP A 253 -15.60 23.82 14.17
N SER A 254 -14.93 24.60 15.00
CA SER A 254 -15.53 25.45 16.01
C SER A 254 -14.86 26.82 15.91
N THR A 255 -15.50 27.71 15.14
CA THR A 255 -15.01 29.06 14.90
C THR A 255 -15.39 29.98 16.05
N ASP A 256 -14.54 31.00 16.32
CA ASP A 256 -14.75 32.00 17.37
C ASP A 256 -15.08 31.40 18.74
N ASN A 257 -14.39 30.30 19.09
CA ASN A 257 -14.65 29.60 20.34
C ASN A 257 -14.29 30.47 21.57
N PRO A 258 -15.28 30.86 22.41
CA PRO A 258 -15.05 31.80 23.51
C PRO A 258 -14.18 31.21 24.65
N MET A 259 -14.03 29.91 24.74
CA MET A 259 -13.18 29.25 25.74
C MET A 259 -11.70 29.29 25.36
N TYR A 260 -11.41 29.37 24.06
CA TYR A 260 -10.04 29.30 23.52
C TYR A 260 -9.61 30.61 22.81
N TYR A 261 -10.53 31.54 22.60
CA TYR A 261 -10.29 32.81 21.87
C TYR A 261 -9.67 32.61 20.48
N GLY A 262 -10.24 31.68 19.71
CA GLY A 262 -9.79 31.32 18.36
C GLY A 262 -10.56 30.16 17.78
N ASP A 263 -10.06 29.64 16.67
CA ASP A 263 -10.69 28.57 15.89
C ASP A 263 -10.07 27.21 16.21
N ILE A 264 -10.89 26.18 16.25
CA ILE A 264 -10.46 24.79 16.43
C ILE A 264 -10.92 23.96 15.22
N TYR A 265 -10.02 23.16 14.65
CA TYR A 265 -10.30 22.30 13.51
C TYR A 265 -9.84 20.87 13.80
N SER A 266 -10.57 19.90 13.24
CA SER A 266 -10.15 18.50 13.22
C SER A 266 -10.71 17.81 11.96
N PHE A 267 -10.06 16.73 11.56
CA PHE A 267 -10.48 15.94 10.39
C PHE A 267 -10.74 14.49 10.77
N LEU A 268 -11.66 13.89 10.04
CA LEU A 268 -11.99 12.48 10.13
C LEU A 268 -12.04 11.88 8.72
N MET A 269 -11.45 10.70 8.55
CA MET A 269 -11.55 9.90 7.34
C MET A 269 -11.74 8.44 7.70
N ARG A 270 -12.56 7.73 6.94
CA ARG A 270 -12.67 6.27 7.06
C ARG A 270 -11.88 5.60 5.95
N VAL A 271 -11.16 4.56 6.28
CA VAL A 271 -10.35 3.79 5.34
C VAL A 271 -10.52 2.30 5.60
N GLY A 272 -10.67 1.55 4.54
CA GLY A 272 -10.70 0.09 4.56
C GLY A 272 -10.06 -0.48 3.31
N GLY A 273 -9.75 -1.74 3.36
CA GLY A 273 -9.21 -2.48 2.22
C GLY A 273 -8.79 -3.87 2.65
N LYS A 274 -8.70 -4.76 1.68
CA LYS A 274 -8.25 -6.14 1.89
C LYS A 274 -7.87 -6.76 0.56
N TYR A 275 -7.12 -7.87 0.61
CA TYR A 275 -7.05 -8.75 -0.55
C TYR A 275 -8.45 -9.31 -0.86
N ARG A 276 -8.80 -9.46 -2.15
CA ARG A 276 -10.16 -9.83 -2.58
C ARG A 276 -10.37 -11.34 -2.72
N ARG A 277 -9.30 -12.11 -2.81
CA ARG A 277 -9.37 -13.54 -3.06
C ARG A 277 -9.21 -14.32 -1.76
N TYR A 278 -10.09 -15.26 -1.54
CA TYR A 278 -10.02 -16.16 -0.37
C TYR A 278 -8.75 -17.02 -0.38
N ASP A 279 -8.28 -17.44 -1.57
CA ASP A 279 -7.04 -18.20 -1.77
C ASP A 279 -5.76 -17.35 -1.61
N LYS A 280 -5.90 -16.04 -1.37
CA LYS A 280 -4.79 -15.07 -1.16
C LYS A 280 -3.82 -14.94 -2.33
N LYS A 281 -4.18 -15.44 -3.52
CA LYS A 281 -3.35 -15.34 -4.73
C LYS A 281 -3.38 -13.92 -5.30
N GLY A 282 -2.30 -13.56 -6.01
CA GLY A 282 -2.16 -12.27 -6.69
C GLY A 282 -1.77 -11.10 -5.77
N VAL A 283 -1.33 -11.39 -4.53
CA VAL A 283 -0.70 -10.41 -3.63
C VAL A 283 0.50 -11.06 -2.97
N TYR A 284 1.68 -10.49 -3.13
CA TYR A 284 2.94 -10.98 -2.59
C TYR A 284 3.73 -9.85 -1.94
N VAL A 285 4.43 -10.16 -0.90
CA VAL A 285 5.35 -9.26 -0.21
C VAL A 285 6.77 -9.61 -0.60
N ILE A 286 7.55 -8.62 -1.01
CA ILE A 286 8.98 -8.75 -1.29
C ILE A 286 9.71 -8.27 -0.05
N ALA A 287 10.24 -9.17 0.75
CA ALA A 287 10.93 -8.82 1.99
C ALA A 287 12.45 -8.96 1.82
N GLU A 288 13.19 -8.04 2.39
CA GLU A 288 14.63 -8.24 2.55
C GLU A 288 14.91 -9.48 3.40
N ALA A 289 15.88 -10.29 2.97
CA ALA A 289 16.38 -11.38 3.81
C ALA A 289 17.48 -10.85 4.73
N ALA A 290 17.56 -11.35 5.95
CA ALA A 290 18.73 -11.11 6.78
C ALA A 290 19.97 -11.75 6.11
N SER A 291 21.08 -11.01 6.09
CA SER A 291 22.38 -11.54 5.70
C SER A 291 23.20 -11.84 6.94
N ALA A 292 23.81 -13.01 6.96
CA ALA A 292 24.70 -13.38 8.06
C ALA A 292 25.97 -12.48 8.07
#